data_5ef33b8d2a64ebc3964d0a58074458b4
#
_entry.id   5ef33b8d2a64ebc3964d0a58074458b4
#
_cell.length_a   1.000
_cell.length_b   1.000
_cell.length_c   1.000
_cell.angle_alpha   90.00
_cell.angle_beta   90.00
_cell.angle_gamma   90.00
#
_symmetry.space_group_name_H-M   'P 1'
#
loop_
_entity.id
_entity.type
_entity.pdbx_description
1 polymer ?
#
loop_
_entity_poly.entity_id
_entity_poly.type
_entity_poly.pdbx_seq_one_letter_code
_entity_poly.pdbx_strand_id
1 'polypeptide(L)'
;MKKQKISELLIGTNNKGKLREIRDLLPKNIKIYSTSDFQIKSPKETGKTFRENSIIKAKYFSKKTNLTCLSDDSGLEIDILKKKPGIYSARWAGKKNNFNLAIKKVFRELNKKDQNWKNKIIRARFICDLTIYWPNGKSKSACGIINGSISKEKKGLKGFG
;
A
#
# COMPACT_ATOMS: atom_id res chain seq x y z
N MET A 1 7.45 14.19 -27.13
CA MET A 1 6.18 13.95 -26.41
C MET A 1 5.89 15.14 -25.50
N LYS A 2 4.80 15.90 -25.72
CA LYS A 2 4.41 16.97 -24.78
C LYS A 2 4.15 16.36 -23.40
N LYS A 3 4.87 16.85 -22.37
CA LYS A 3 4.61 16.48 -20.96
C LYS A 3 3.19 16.91 -20.62
N GLN A 4 2.31 15.96 -20.37
CA GLN A 4 0.94 16.26 -19.93
C GLN A 4 1.02 16.84 -18.51
N LYS A 5 0.76 18.14 -18.38
CA LYS A 5 0.76 18.82 -17.09
C LYS A 5 -0.45 18.35 -16.28
N ILE A 6 -0.22 17.81 -15.09
CA ILE A 6 -1.29 17.38 -14.18
C ILE A 6 -1.63 18.59 -13.31
N SER A 7 -2.82 19.13 -13.46
CA SER A 7 -3.36 20.22 -12.64
C SER A 7 -4.30 19.72 -11.54
N GLU A 8 -4.94 18.58 -11.77
CA GLU A 8 -5.88 17.93 -10.86
C GLU A 8 -5.53 16.45 -10.72
N LEU A 9 -5.56 15.93 -9.50
CA LEU A 9 -5.18 14.55 -9.19
C LEU A 9 -6.10 13.98 -8.12
N LEU A 10 -6.66 12.80 -8.40
CA LEU A 10 -7.35 12.00 -7.39
C LEU A 10 -6.36 11.05 -6.72
N ILE A 11 -6.29 11.06 -5.39
CA ILE A 11 -5.58 10.02 -4.64
C ILE A 11 -6.56 8.89 -4.35
N GLY A 12 -6.37 7.77 -5.05
CA GLY A 12 -7.26 6.59 -5.03
C GLY A 12 -6.98 5.67 -3.85
N THR A 13 -7.19 6.16 -2.63
CA THR A 13 -7.08 5.38 -1.40
C THR A 13 -8.15 5.77 -0.39
N ASN A 14 -8.71 4.78 0.31
CA ASN A 14 -9.61 5.00 1.45
C ASN A 14 -8.86 5.01 2.80
N ASN A 15 -7.55 4.84 2.78
CA ASN A 15 -6.70 4.93 3.97
C ASN A 15 -6.30 6.39 4.22
N LYS A 16 -6.85 7.01 5.27
CA LYS A 16 -6.58 8.41 5.64
C LYS A 16 -5.10 8.70 5.90
N GLY A 17 -4.33 7.73 6.42
CA GLY A 17 -2.89 7.85 6.64
C GLY A 17 -2.15 7.97 5.31
N LYS A 18 -2.36 7.04 4.39
CA LYS A 18 -1.77 7.06 3.05
C LYS A 18 -2.17 8.30 2.25
N LEU A 19 -3.45 8.72 2.35
CA LEU A 19 -3.91 9.95 1.71
C LEU A 19 -3.08 11.16 2.14
N ARG A 20 -2.81 11.28 3.45
CA ARG A 20 -2.00 12.37 4.00
C ARG A 20 -0.56 12.29 3.51
N GLU A 21 0.07 11.12 3.67
CA GLU A 21 1.45 10.88 3.25
C GLU A 21 1.67 11.20 1.76
N ILE A 22 0.79 10.70 0.89
CA ILE A 22 0.90 10.97 -0.56
C ILE A 22 0.69 12.46 -0.85
N ARG A 23 -0.29 13.10 -0.19
CA ARG A 23 -0.55 14.54 -0.37
C ARG A 23 0.65 15.38 0.01
N ASP A 24 1.34 15.04 1.11
CA ASP A 24 2.49 15.79 1.62
C ASP A 24 3.71 15.70 0.67
N LEU A 25 3.79 14.62 -0.13
CA LEU A 25 4.85 14.41 -1.12
C LEU A 25 4.57 15.09 -2.48
N LEU A 26 3.33 15.52 -2.74
CA LEU A 26 2.95 16.10 -4.03
C LEU A 26 3.18 17.61 -4.08
N PRO A 27 3.47 18.15 -5.28
CA PRO A 27 3.59 19.60 -5.48
C PRO A 27 2.31 20.34 -5.05
N LYS A 28 2.45 21.46 -4.35
CA LYS A 28 1.33 22.26 -3.81
C LYS A 28 0.43 22.90 -4.88
N ASN A 29 0.91 23.02 -6.11
CA ASN A 29 0.15 23.59 -7.23
C ASN A 29 -0.77 22.58 -7.93
N ILE A 30 -0.85 21.33 -7.44
CA ILE A 30 -1.79 20.32 -7.93
C ILE A 30 -3.03 20.33 -7.04
N LYS A 31 -4.22 20.48 -7.63
CA LYS A 31 -5.48 20.32 -6.92
C LYS A 31 -5.73 18.84 -6.64
N ILE A 32 -5.78 18.48 -5.36
CA ILE A 32 -5.88 17.10 -4.92
C ILE A 32 -7.28 16.78 -4.46
N TYR A 33 -7.83 15.71 -4.98
CA TYR A 33 -9.08 15.10 -4.56
C TYR A 33 -8.82 13.78 -3.82
N SER A 34 -9.77 13.41 -2.98
CA SER A 34 -9.83 12.12 -2.30
C SER A 34 -11.01 11.29 -2.79
N THR A 35 -11.02 10.01 -2.50
CA THR A 35 -12.17 9.12 -2.81
C THR A 35 -13.43 9.52 -2.05
N SER A 36 -13.29 10.16 -0.87
CA SER A 36 -14.43 10.67 -0.09
C SER A 36 -15.15 11.83 -0.77
N ASP A 37 -14.46 12.66 -1.54
CA ASP A 37 -15.06 13.78 -2.26
C ASP A 37 -16.07 13.32 -3.32
N PHE A 38 -15.93 12.08 -3.78
CA PHE A 38 -16.81 11.43 -4.75
C PHE A 38 -17.67 10.32 -4.15
N GLN A 39 -17.56 10.07 -2.84
CA GLN A 39 -18.26 8.98 -2.13
C GLN A 39 -18.04 7.59 -2.76
N ILE A 40 -16.86 7.35 -3.34
CA ILE A 40 -16.54 6.11 -4.04
C ILE A 40 -15.83 5.14 -3.09
N LYS A 41 -16.36 3.91 -3.00
CA LYS A 41 -15.72 2.81 -2.29
C LYS A 41 -14.59 2.22 -3.13
N SER A 42 -13.55 1.70 -2.45
CA SER A 42 -12.47 0.99 -3.13
C SER A 42 -12.97 -0.25 -3.86
N PRO A 43 -12.43 -0.55 -5.04
CA PRO A 43 -12.72 -1.80 -5.73
C PRO A 43 -12.16 -2.99 -4.96
N LYS A 44 -12.64 -4.18 -5.30
CA LYS A 44 -12.06 -5.44 -4.82
C LYS A 44 -10.66 -5.61 -5.43
N GLU A 45 -9.67 -5.80 -4.59
CA GLU A 45 -8.29 -6.10 -4.99
C GLU A 45 -8.17 -7.59 -5.35
N THR A 46 -8.11 -7.89 -6.64
CA THR A 46 -8.04 -9.26 -7.18
C THR A 46 -6.69 -9.59 -7.79
N GLY A 47 -5.75 -8.65 -7.77
CA GLY A 47 -4.40 -8.82 -8.27
C GLY A 47 -3.58 -9.78 -7.41
N LYS A 48 -2.60 -10.40 -8.04
CA LYS A 48 -1.64 -11.31 -7.39
C LYS A 48 -0.38 -10.60 -6.91
N THR A 49 -0.19 -9.34 -7.30
CA THR A 49 0.96 -8.50 -6.95
C THR A 49 0.49 -7.13 -6.46
N PHE A 50 1.36 -6.41 -5.72
CA PHE A 50 1.10 -5.03 -5.33
C PHE A 50 0.85 -4.14 -6.56
N ARG A 51 1.65 -4.34 -7.63
CA ARG A 51 1.49 -3.59 -8.88
C ARG A 51 0.12 -3.80 -9.51
N GLU A 52 -0.33 -5.03 -9.64
CA GLU A 52 -1.66 -5.33 -10.19
C GLU A 52 -2.77 -4.66 -9.37
N ASN A 53 -2.69 -4.72 -8.05
CA ASN A 53 -3.68 -4.08 -7.18
C ASN A 53 -3.65 -2.55 -7.26
N SER A 54 -2.47 -1.93 -7.35
CA SER A 54 -2.35 -0.48 -7.54
C SER A 54 -2.95 -0.05 -8.88
N ILE A 55 -2.73 -0.82 -9.97
CA ILE A 55 -3.33 -0.58 -11.28
C ILE A 55 -4.85 -0.73 -11.23
N ILE A 56 -5.38 -1.80 -10.61
CA ILE A 56 -6.82 -2.03 -10.47
C ILE A 56 -7.48 -0.82 -9.79
N LYS A 57 -6.91 -0.34 -8.68
CA LYS A 57 -7.42 0.82 -7.95
C LYS A 57 -7.35 2.10 -8.79
N ALA A 58 -6.17 2.42 -9.34
CA ALA A 58 -5.98 3.64 -10.12
C ALA A 58 -6.92 3.71 -11.33
N LYS A 59 -7.03 2.61 -12.09
CA LYS A 59 -7.94 2.49 -13.22
C LYS A 59 -9.41 2.64 -12.82
N TYR A 60 -9.82 1.98 -11.74
CA TYR A 60 -11.21 2.02 -11.26
C TYR A 60 -11.61 3.44 -10.88
N PHE A 61 -10.81 4.11 -10.05
CA PHE A 61 -11.12 5.46 -9.61
C PHE A 61 -11.05 6.48 -10.75
N SER A 62 -10.05 6.38 -11.63
CA SER A 62 -9.95 7.27 -12.79
C SER A 62 -11.17 7.15 -13.72
N LYS A 63 -11.61 5.92 -13.99
CA LYS A 63 -12.82 5.70 -14.80
C LYS A 63 -14.09 6.23 -14.18
N LYS A 64 -14.21 6.20 -12.84
CA LYS A 64 -15.39 6.68 -12.12
C LYS A 64 -15.47 8.21 -12.03
N THR A 65 -14.33 8.89 -12.02
CA THR A 65 -14.26 10.35 -11.80
C THR A 65 -13.85 11.14 -13.03
N ASN A 66 -13.37 10.46 -14.06
CA ASN A 66 -12.73 11.07 -15.24
C ASN A 66 -11.50 11.94 -14.87
N LEU A 67 -10.87 11.71 -13.71
CA LEU A 67 -9.66 12.37 -13.26
C LEU A 67 -8.44 11.47 -13.43
N THR A 68 -7.26 12.09 -13.56
CA THR A 68 -6.01 11.36 -13.36
C THR A 68 -5.98 10.85 -11.92
N CYS A 69 -5.70 9.56 -11.73
CA CYS A 69 -5.71 8.95 -10.41
C CYS A 69 -4.35 8.34 -10.06
N LEU A 70 -3.87 8.63 -8.86
CA LEU A 70 -2.72 7.98 -8.23
C LEU A 70 -3.21 7.05 -7.15
N SER A 71 -2.89 5.76 -7.26
CA SER A 71 -3.19 4.75 -6.23
C SER A 71 -1.94 3.98 -5.87
N ASP A 72 -1.90 3.49 -4.65
CA ASP A 72 -0.85 2.60 -4.16
C ASP A 72 -1.40 1.23 -3.77
N ASP A 73 -0.55 0.23 -3.78
CA ASP A 73 -0.69 -0.96 -2.97
C ASP A 73 0.64 -1.28 -2.30
N SER A 74 0.60 -1.64 -1.03
CA SER A 74 1.81 -1.79 -0.24
C SER A 74 1.66 -2.80 0.89
N GLY A 75 2.78 -3.37 1.30
CA GLY A 75 2.76 -4.32 2.41
C GLY A 75 4.13 -4.83 2.80
N LEU A 76 4.11 -5.65 3.84
CA LEU A 76 5.27 -6.32 4.42
C LEU A 76 5.46 -7.68 3.79
N GLU A 77 6.65 -7.98 3.32
CA GLU A 77 7.08 -9.31 2.93
C GLU A 77 8.17 -9.83 3.88
N ILE A 78 8.01 -11.07 4.35
CA ILE A 78 8.95 -11.72 5.26
C ILE A 78 9.49 -12.99 4.59
N ASP A 79 10.81 -13.07 4.43
CA ASP A 79 11.44 -14.10 3.61
C ASP A 79 11.14 -15.51 4.11
N ILE A 80 11.34 -15.77 5.41
CA ILE A 80 11.10 -17.10 6.02
C ILE A 80 9.62 -17.52 5.96
N LEU A 81 8.70 -16.56 5.84
CA LEU A 81 7.26 -16.79 5.70
C LEU A 81 6.82 -16.87 4.22
N LYS A 82 7.75 -17.09 3.28
CA LYS A 82 7.47 -17.13 1.84
C LYS A 82 6.72 -15.88 1.37
N LYS A 83 7.27 -14.70 1.75
CA LYS A 83 6.74 -13.38 1.41
C LYS A 83 5.37 -13.04 2.03
N LYS A 84 4.88 -13.83 2.98
CA LYS A 84 3.68 -13.44 3.75
C LYS A 84 4.03 -12.35 4.77
N PRO A 85 3.08 -11.43 5.09
CA PRO A 85 1.71 -11.32 4.60
C PRO A 85 1.56 -10.82 3.14
N GLY A 86 2.54 -10.11 2.56
CA GLY A 86 2.49 -9.63 1.19
C GLY A 86 1.26 -8.76 0.93
N ILE A 87 0.57 -8.97 -0.20
CA ILE A 87 -0.66 -8.26 -0.57
C ILE A 87 -1.81 -8.40 0.45
N TYR A 88 -1.67 -9.29 1.43
CA TYR A 88 -2.64 -9.47 2.50
C TYR A 88 -2.29 -8.70 3.78
N SER A 89 -1.30 -7.81 3.74
CA SER A 89 -0.81 -7.06 4.91
C SER A 89 -1.93 -6.35 5.67
N ALA A 90 -2.77 -5.57 4.99
CA ALA A 90 -3.91 -4.89 5.59
C ALA A 90 -4.97 -5.88 6.12
N ARG A 91 -5.15 -7.03 5.45
CA ARG A 91 -6.11 -8.06 5.88
C ARG A 91 -5.68 -8.75 7.18
N TRP A 92 -4.38 -8.83 7.46
CA TRP A 92 -3.88 -9.34 8.74
C TRP A 92 -4.22 -8.42 9.91
N ALA A 93 -4.40 -7.12 9.66
CA ALA A 93 -4.86 -6.14 10.64
C ALA A 93 -6.40 -6.17 10.88
N GLY A 94 -7.13 -6.93 10.06
CA GLY A 94 -8.58 -7.06 10.14
C GLY A 94 -9.35 -5.81 9.71
N LYS A 95 -10.68 -5.88 9.80
CA LYS A 95 -11.58 -4.81 9.32
C LYS A 95 -11.37 -3.45 9.99
N LYS A 96 -10.86 -3.44 11.22
CA LYS A 96 -10.61 -2.20 12.00
C LYS A 96 -9.18 -1.68 11.84
N ASN A 97 -8.39 -2.22 10.91
CA ASN A 97 -6.97 -1.87 10.72
C ASN A 97 -6.15 -1.94 12.03
N ASN A 98 -6.40 -2.96 12.83
CA ASN A 98 -5.70 -3.16 14.10
C ASN A 98 -4.35 -3.84 13.84
N PHE A 99 -3.32 -3.04 13.62
CA PHE A 99 -1.97 -3.55 13.35
C PHE A 99 -1.35 -4.32 14.52
N ASN A 100 -1.83 -4.15 15.77
CA ASN A 100 -1.40 -5.00 16.87
C ASN A 100 -1.77 -6.48 16.62
N LEU A 101 -2.93 -6.74 16.01
CA LEU A 101 -3.33 -8.09 15.61
C LEU A 101 -2.45 -8.62 14.48
N ALA A 102 -2.11 -7.77 13.51
CA ALA A 102 -1.21 -8.15 12.42
C ALA A 102 0.19 -8.51 12.93
N ILE A 103 0.76 -7.69 13.84
CA ILE A 103 2.07 -7.95 14.46
C ILE A 103 2.05 -9.23 15.29
N LYS A 104 1.02 -9.43 16.13
CA LYS A 104 0.85 -10.69 16.88
C LYS A 104 0.78 -11.89 15.94
N LYS A 105 0.09 -11.76 14.81
CA LYS A 105 0.00 -12.81 13.80
C LYS A 105 1.37 -13.08 13.16
N VAL A 106 2.15 -12.04 12.82
CA VAL A 106 3.52 -12.21 12.32
C VAL A 106 4.35 -13.02 13.31
N PHE A 107 4.39 -12.64 14.58
CA PHE A 107 5.17 -13.34 15.61
C PHE A 107 4.72 -14.79 15.79
N ARG A 108 3.41 -15.03 15.75
CA ARG A 108 2.86 -16.40 15.82
C ARG A 108 3.30 -17.25 14.63
N GLU A 109 3.24 -16.71 13.41
CA GLU A 109 3.67 -17.45 12.22
C GLU A 109 5.19 -17.67 12.20
N LEU A 110 5.98 -16.73 12.72
CA LEU A 110 7.43 -16.90 12.91
C LEU A 110 7.73 -18.00 13.93
N ASN A 111 7.05 -18.01 15.09
CA ASN A 111 7.21 -19.08 16.09
C ASN A 111 6.86 -20.48 15.56
N LYS A 112 5.81 -20.57 14.72
CA LYS A 112 5.47 -21.85 14.06
C LYS A 112 6.54 -22.32 13.09
N LYS A 113 7.22 -21.37 12.44
CA LYS A 113 8.23 -21.66 11.44
C LYS A 113 9.58 -22.00 12.07
N ASP A 114 9.94 -21.31 13.12
CA ASP A 114 11.19 -21.45 13.86
C ASP A 114 11.00 -20.88 15.28
N GLN A 115 10.98 -21.73 16.30
CA GLN A 115 10.82 -21.32 17.68
C GLN A 115 11.97 -20.42 18.17
N ASN A 116 13.15 -20.54 17.55
CA ASN A 116 14.34 -19.75 17.87
C ASN A 116 14.50 -18.50 17.00
N TRP A 117 13.46 -18.08 16.26
CA TRP A 117 13.54 -16.95 15.33
C TRP A 117 14.06 -15.65 16.01
N LYS A 118 13.77 -15.45 17.29
CA LYS A 118 14.23 -14.27 18.04
C LYS A 118 15.75 -14.17 18.17
N ASN A 119 16.46 -15.28 18.01
CA ASN A 119 17.93 -15.33 18.04
C ASN A 119 18.57 -15.20 16.66
N LYS A 120 17.74 -14.95 15.61
CA LYS A 120 18.15 -14.85 14.21
C LYS A 120 17.78 -13.51 13.62
N ILE A 121 18.43 -13.11 12.54
CA ILE A 121 18.02 -11.98 11.71
C ILE A 121 16.96 -12.48 10.72
N ILE A 122 15.72 -12.06 10.92
CA ILE A 122 14.61 -12.39 10.03
C ILE A 122 14.47 -11.29 8.99
N ARG A 123 14.96 -11.53 7.78
CA ARG A 123 14.89 -10.58 6.68
C ARG A 123 13.44 -10.32 6.27
N ALA A 124 13.14 -9.06 6.09
CA ALA A 124 11.84 -8.58 5.65
C ALA A 124 12.02 -7.34 4.79
N ARG A 125 10.97 -6.98 4.04
CA ARG A 125 10.94 -5.74 3.28
C ARG A 125 9.53 -5.17 3.22
N PHE A 126 9.44 -3.85 3.19
CA PHE A 126 8.24 -3.15 2.78
C PHE A 126 8.30 -2.87 1.29
N ILE A 127 7.19 -3.14 0.61
CA ILE A 127 6.99 -2.82 -0.81
C ILE A 127 5.85 -1.83 -0.91
N CYS A 128 6.02 -0.83 -1.78
CA CYS A 128 4.97 0.10 -2.17
C CYS A 128 5.01 0.24 -3.69
N ASP A 129 3.98 -0.25 -4.37
CA ASP A 129 3.74 0.00 -5.79
C ASP A 129 2.75 1.15 -5.94
N LEU A 130 3.19 2.23 -6.60
CA LEU A 130 2.39 3.38 -6.97
C LEU A 130 2.02 3.29 -8.45
N THR A 131 0.77 3.55 -8.78
CA THR A 131 0.32 3.64 -10.18
C THR A 131 -0.45 4.93 -10.39
N ILE A 132 -0.01 5.71 -11.39
CA ILE A 132 -0.78 6.80 -11.96
C ILE A 132 -1.52 6.30 -13.19
N TYR A 133 -2.81 6.61 -13.29
CA TYR A 133 -3.68 6.22 -14.40
C TYR A 133 -4.42 7.46 -14.93
N TRP A 134 -4.33 7.69 -16.25
CA TRP A 134 -5.00 8.80 -16.91
C TRP A 134 -6.34 8.38 -17.52
N PRO A 135 -7.31 9.30 -17.66
CA PRO A 135 -8.62 9.01 -18.29
C PRO A 135 -8.50 8.42 -19.70
N ASN A 136 -7.44 8.78 -20.42
CA ASN A 136 -7.17 8.26 -21.79
C ASN A 136 -6.65 6.81 -21.81
N GLY A 137 -6.61 6.11 -20.66
CA GLY A 137 -6.20 4.72 -20.56
C GLY A 137 -4.71 4.50 -20.36
N LYS A 138 -3.87 5.52 -20.46
CA LYS A 138 -2.43 5.41 -20.17
C LYS A 138 -2.19 5.22 -18.68
N SER A 139 -1.12 4.52 -18.34
CA SER A 139 -0.68 4.37 -16.95
C SER A 139 0.84 4.30 -16.85
N LYS A 140 1.35 4.66 -15.67
CA LYS A 140 2.75 4.44 -15.27
C LYS A 140 2.78 3.95 -13.83
N SER A 141 3.68 3.02 -13.54
CA SER A 141 3.87 2.50 -12.18
C SER A 141 5.33 2.63 -11.76
N ALA A 142 5.52 2.83 -10.47
CA ALA A 142 6.83 2.84 -9.82
C ALA A 142 6.74 1.99 -8.54
N CYS A 143 7.83 1.28 -8.23
CA CYS A 143 7.94 0.45 -7.05
C CYS A 143 9.04 0.98 -6.13
N GLY A 144 8.70 1.18 -4.86
CA GLY A 144 9.65 1.47 -3.79
C GLY A 144 9.80 0.25 -2.89
N ILE A 145 11.03 -0.04 -2.46
CA ILE A 145 11.36 -1.14 -1.56
C ILE A 145 12.26 -0.65 -0.45
N ILE A 146 11.91 -0.96 0.81
CA ILE A 146 12.75 -0.75 1.97
C ILE A 146 13.06 -2.11 2.57
N ASN A 147 14.33 -2.48 2.58
CA ASN A 147 14.80 -3.72 3.19
C ASN A 147 15.11 -3.52 4.68
N GLY A 148 14.87 -4.56 5.47
CA GLY A 148 15.13 -4.55 6.89
C GLY A 148 14.97 -5.94 7.52
N SER A 149 14.73 -5.96 8.81
CA SER A 149 14.51 -7.20 9.56
C SER A 149 13.38 -7.02 10.58
N ILE A 150 12.77 -8.14 10.95
CA ILE A 150 11.74 -8.15 11.99
C ILE A 150 12.39 -7.96 13.36
N SER A 151 11.91 -6.98 14.11
CA SER A 151 12.34 -6.78 15.49
C SER A 151 11.80 -7.90 16.40
N LYS A 152 12.54 -8.20 17.48
CA LYS A 152 12.17 -9.24 18.45
C LYS A 152 10.93 -8.90 19.27
N GLU A 153 10.58 -7.63 19.31
CA GLU A 153 9.45 -7.05 20.02
C GLU A 153 8.76 -5.98 19.15
N LYS A 154 7.54 -5.63 19.51
CA LYS A 154 6.84 -4.54 18.84
C LYS A 154 7.56 -3.22 19.09
N LYS A 155 7.85 -2.49 18.00
CA LYS A 155 8.34 -1.10 18.02
C LYS A 155 7.37 -0.21 17.25
N GLY A 156 7.35 1.09 17.62
CA GLY A 156 6.48 2.06 16.97
C GLY A 156 5.00 1.98 17.38
N LEU A 157 4.23 2.98 16.94
CA LEU A 157 2.83 3.18 17.33
C LEU A 157 1.84 3.00 16.17
N LYS A 158 2.31 2.98 14.91
CA LYS A 158 1.46 2.93 13.71
C LYS A 158 1.95 1.87 12.74
N GLY A 159 1.00 1.30 11.97
CA GLY A 159 1.31 0.30 10.95
C GLY A 159 1.95 -0.95 11.56
N PHE A 160 2.95 -1.48 10.88
CA PHE A 160 3.76 -2.61 11.37
C PHE A 160 4.94 -2.17 12.27
N GLY A 161 4.96 -0.96 12.73
CA GLY A 161 6.00 -0.40 13.63
C GLY A 161 6.84 0.68 12.99
#